data_7f62a45354c99ab3c13803d16ac1d7b6
#
_entry.id   7f62a45354c99ab3c13803d16ac1d7b6
#
_cell.length_a   1.000
_cell.length_b   1.000
_cell.length_c   1.000
_cell.angle_alpha   90.00
_cell.angle_beta   90.00
_cell.angle_gamma   90.00
#
_symmetry.space_group_name_H-M   'P 1'
#
loop_
_entity.id
_entity.type
_entity.pdbx_description
1 polymer ?
#
loop_
_entity_poly.entity_id
_entity_poly.type
_entity_poly.pdbx_seq_one_letter_code
_entity_poly.pdbx_strand_id
1 'polypeptide(L)'
;YNGILGYRTDISYQERPADLDENKVEWLENHPDFDLEKEREEARKVAEAMKEGGWLFASHTWGHQNVGDVSLEKLQEDTQKFLDNVSPLIGGTNIIIFAFGTDLTISEDYSGEKFEYLKSAGFDYYCNVDSSQYFVQIRDNYFRQGRRNVDGYRMYYNPDMLSDLFNVSEVFDKSRPTPVPEMS
;
A
#
# COMPACT_ATOMS: atom_id res chain seq x y z
N TYR A 1 -5.62 -5.54 3.24
CA TYR A 1 -4.50 -5.55 4.18
C TYR A 1 -4.88 -4.85 5.48
N ASN A 2 -4.74 -5.51 6.60
CA ASN A 2 -5.14 -4.99 7.90
C ASN A 2 -3.98 -4.40 8.73
N GLY A 3 -2.96 -3.89 8.08
CA GLY A 3 -1.82 -3.23 8.72
C GLY A 3 -2.20 -2.04 9.60
N ILE A 4 -3.19 -1.27 9.19
CA ILE A 4 -3.74 -0.17 9.99
C ILE A 4 -4.28 -0.67 11.34
N LEU A 5 -4.92 -1.85 11.35
CA LEU A 5 -5.46 -2.41 12.58
C LEU A 5 -4.38 -2.95 13.53
N GLY A 6 -3.20 -3.31 13.00
CA GLY A 6 -2.18 -4.03 13.74
C GLY A 6 -1.01 -3.21 14.25
N TYR A 7 -0.73 -2.06 13.68
CA TYR A 7 0.52 -1.37 14.03
C TYR A 7 0.46 -0.58 15.33
N ARG A 8 -0.69 -0.41 15.91
CA ARG A 8 -0.88 0.37 17.14
C ARG A 8 -0.40 -0.35 18.41
N THR A 9 -0.35 -1.66 18.36
CA THR A 9 0.18 -2.47 19.45
C THR A 9 1.26 -3.39 18.90
N ASP A 10 2.45 -3.35 19.45
CA ASP A 10 3.60 -4.10 18.94
C ASP A 10 3.33 -5.61 18.89
N ILE A 11 2.70 -6.16 19.90
CA ILE A 11 2.35 -7.58 19.97
C ILE A 11 1.31 -7.92 18.90
N SER A 12 0.23 -7.17 18.80
CA SER A 12 -0.83 -7.45 17.83
C SER A 12 -0.35 -7.27 16.40
N TYR A 13 0.62 -6.40 16.15
CA TYR A 13 1.22 -6.25 14.83
C TYR A 13 2.13 -7.41 14.44
N GLN A 14 2.96 -7.88 15.37
CA GLN A 14 3.95 -8.92 15.11
C GLN A 14 3.35 -10.32 15.08
N GLU A 15 2.40 -10.61 15.96
CA GLU A 15 1.87 -11.95 16.18
C GLU A 15 0.49 -12.16 15.57
N ARG A 16 -0.25 -11.07 15.32
CA ARG A 16 -1.61 -11.15 14.80
C ARG A 16 -1.66 -11.78 13.42
N PRO A 17 -2.54 -12.74 13.19
CA PRO A 17 -2.79 -13.31 11.87
C PRO A 17 -3.19 -12.23 10.86
N ALA A 18 -2.80 -12.38 9.61
CA ALA A 18 -3.14 -11.45 8.52
C ALA A 18 -4.66 -11.32 8.29
N ASP A 19 -5.41 -12.37 8.63
CA ASP A 19 -6.87 -12.42 8.53
C ASP A 19 -7.46 -12.99 9.82
N LEU A 20 -8.18 -12.16 10.58
CA LEU A 20 -8.84 -12.57 11.82
C LEU A 20 -10.20 -13.27 11.58
N ASP A 21 -10.72 -13.23 10.36
CA ASP A 21 -12.01 -13.83 10.02
C ASP A 21 -11.91 -15.35 9.81
N GLU A 22 -10.70 -15.87 9.64
CA GLU A 22 -10.44 -17.28 9.39
C GLU A 22 -9.92 -17.99 10.65
N ASN A 23 -10.80 -18.49 11.51
CA ASN A 23 -10.48 -19.41 12.62
C ASN A 23 -9.16 -19.13 13.36
N LYS A 24 -8.93 -17.91 13.76
CA LYS A 24 -7.75 -17.50 14.54
C LYS A 24 -7.99 -17.66 16.06
N VAL A 25 -8.71 -18.72 16.41
CA VAL A 25 -9.14 -18.98 17.79
C VAL A 25 -7.94 -19.05 18.72
N GLU A 26 -6.88 -19.77 18.34
CA GLU A 26 -5.68 -19.90 19.15
C GLU A 26 -5.00 -18.56 19.42
N TRP A 27 -4.91 -17.69 18.40
CA TRP A 27 -4.34 -16.36 18.58
C TRP A 27 -5.17 -15.51 19.54
N LEU A 28 -6.49 -15.51 19.38
CA LEU A 28 -7.41 -14.76 20.24
C LEU A 28 -7.42 -15.30 21.68
N GLU A 29 -7.33 -16.63 21.87
CA GLU A 29 -7.19 -17.25 23.19
C GLU A 29 -5.92 -16.81 23.92
N ASN A 30 -4.83 -16.63 23.19
CA ASN A 30 -3.57 -16.12 23.72
C ASN A 30 -3.55 -14.60 23.93
N HIS A 31 -4.54 -13.87 23.39
CA HIS A 31 -4.68 -12.42 23.49
C HIS A 31 -6.09 -12.04 23.97
N PRO A 32 -6.49 -12.41 25.18
CA PRO A 32 -7.86 -12.23 25.68
C PRO A 32 -8.30 -10.76 25.80
N ASP A 33 -7.36 -9.84 25.88
CA ASP A 33 -7.62 -8.40 25.96
C ASP A 33 -7.73 -7.73 24.57
N PHE A 34 -7.58 -8.49 23.48
CA PHE A 34 -7.71 -7.96 22.13
C PHE A 34 -9.18 -7.65 21.82
N ASP A 35 -9.46 -6.40 21.48
CA ASP A 35 -10.77 -5.91 21.09
C ASP A 35 -10.67 -5.27 19.70
N LEU A 36 -11.21 -5.95 18.68
CA LEU A 36 -11.17 -5.49 17.30
C LEU A 36 -11.85 -4.13 17.09
N GLU A 37 -12.97 -3.87 17.76
CA GLU A 37 -13.68 -2.60 17.60
C GLU A 37 -12.90 -1.45 18.26
N LYS A 38 -12.25 -1.71 19.36
CA LYS A 38 -11.33 -0.76 19.99
C LYS A 38 -10.15 -0.45 19.08
N GLU A 39 -9.53 -1.46 18.47
CA GLU A 39 -8.45 -1.27 17.51
C GLU A 39 -8.91 -0.46 16.27
N ARG A 40 -10.10 -0.73 15.77
CA ARG A 40 -10.71 0.03 14.67
C ARG A 40 -10.95 1.48 15.04
N GLU A 41 -11.44 1.74 16.23
CA GLU A 41 -11.66 3.12 16.72
C GLU A 41 -10.34 3.89 16.83
N GLU A 42 -9.29 3.25 17.35
CA GLU A 42 -7.97 3.86 17.40
C GLU A 42 -7.39 4.10 16.00
N ALA A 43 -7.59 3.16 15.05
CA ALA A 43 -7.18 3.34 13.67
C ALA A 43 -7.88 4.53 13.00
N ARG A 44 -9.19 4.75 13.27
CA ARG A 44 -9.92 5.94 12.76
C ARG A 44 -9.30 7.23 13.29
N LYS A 45 -9.01 7.32 14.58
CA LYS A 45 -8.38 8.50 15.19
C LYS A 45 -7.01 8.81 14.56
N VAL A 46 -6.21 7.78 14.32
CA VAL A 46 -4.93 7.95 13.64
C VAL A 46 -5.13 8.42 12.21
N ALA A 47 -6.07 7.82 11.47
CA ALA A 47 -6.37 8.22 10.09
C ALA A 47 -6.85 9.68 10.02
N GLU A 48 -7.70 10.12 10.95
CA GLU A 48 -8.15 11.50 11.03
C GLU A 48 -6.99 12.47 11.31
N ALA A 49 -6.16 12.18 12.32
CA ALA A 49 -4.99 13.00 12.63
C ALA A 49 -4.00 13.09 11.46
N MET A 50 -3.80 12.01 10.72
CA MET A 50 -2.98 12.03 9.52
C MET A 50 -3.58 12.93 8.43
N LYS A 51 -4.90 12.84 8.19
CA LYS A 51 -5.58 13.70 7.20
C LYS A 51 -5.52 15.17 7.58
N GLU A 52 -5.69 15.51 8.85
CA GLU A 52 -5.51 16.86 9.37
C GLU A 52 -4.08 17.38 9.14
N GLY A 53 -3.08 16.49 9.20
CA GLY A 53 -1.69 16.77 8.85
C GLY A 53 -1.42 16.81 7.33
N GLY A 54 -2.44 16.70 6.48
CA GLY A 54 -2.31 16.77 5.02
C GLY A 54 -1.97 15.45 4.32
N TRP A 55 -2.00 14.31 5.01
CA TRP A 55 -1.76 13.01 4.41
C TRP A 55 -2.96 12.51 3.60
N LEU A 56 -2.66 11.84 2.49
CA LEU A 56 -3.64 11.11 1.69
C LEU A 56 -3.49 9.61 1.91
N PHE A 57 -4.61 8.91 1.94
CA PHE A 57 -4.63 7.45 1.98
C PHE A 57 -4.83 6.88 0.59
N ALA A 58 -4.25 5.71 0.36
CA ALA A 58 -4.42 4.94 -0.87
C ALA A 58 -4.60 3.46 -0.54
N SER A 59 -5.33 2.73 -1.38
CA SER A 59 -5.35 1.27 -1.33
C SER A 59 -4.01 0.72 -1.83
N HIS A 60 -3.48 -0.29 -1.15
CA HIS A 60 -2.36 -1.09 -1.63
C HIS A 60 -2.79 -2.56 -1.79
N THR A 61 -4.07 -2.76 -2.12
CA THR A 61 -4.83 -4.01 -2.06
C THR A 61 -4.98 -4.53 -0.62
N TRP A 62 -5.95 -5.38 -0.36
CA TRP A 62 -6.11 -6.01 0.96
C TRP A 62 -5.00 -7.01 1.25
N GLY A 63 -4.80 -7.95 0.35
CA GLY A 63 -3.86 -9.06 0.48
C GLY A 63 -2.53 -8.85 -0.24
N HIS A 64 -2.14 -7.60 -0.55
CA HIS A 64 -0.91 -7.30 -1.28
C HIS A 64 -0.82 -8.08 -2.60
N GLN A 65 -1.87 -7.99 -3.42
CA GLN A 65 -2.00 -8.77 -4.65
C GLN A 65 -1.18 -8.22 -5.81
N ASN A 66 -0.62 -9.12 -6.61
CA ASN A 66 -0.07 -8.77 -7.92
C ASN A 66 -1.22 -8.62 -8.93
N VAL A 67 -1.65 -7.40 -9.20
CA VAL A 67 -2.80 -7.12 -10.06
C VAL A 67 -2.62 -7.57 -11.52
N GLY A 68 -1.36 -7.71 -11.98
CA GLY A 68 -1.05 -8.25 -13.29
C GLY A 68 -1.41 -9.72 -13.43
N ASP A 69 -1.15 -10.51 -12.40
CA ASP A 69 -1.20 -11.98 -12.45
C ASP A 69 -2.49 -12.57 -11.90
N VAL A 70 -3.13 -11.93 -10.92
CA VAL A 70 -4.37 -12.48 -10.32
C VAL A 70 -5.55 -12.47 -11.30
N SER A 71 -6.49 -13.39 -11.12
CA SER A 71 -7.74 -13.38 -11.88
C SER A 71 -8.63 -12.18 -11.51
N LEU A 72 -9.62 -11.88 -12.35
CA LEU A 72 -10.60 -10.82 -12.05
C LEU A 72 -11.36 -11.12 -10.75
N GLU A 73 -11.78 -12.36 -10.54
CA GLU A 73 -12.51 -12.79 -9.34
C GLU A 73 -11.67 -12.56 -8.09
N LYS A 74 -10.37 -12.89 -8.14
CA LYS A 74 -9.47 -12.69 -7.01
C LYS A 74 -9.25 -11.20 -6.72
N LEU A 75 -9.14 -10.38 -7.75
CA LEU A 75 -9.06 -8.93 -7.60
C LEU A 75 -10.34 -8.36 -6.99
N GLN A 76 -11.51 -8.87 -7.40
CA GLN A 76 -12.80 -8.47 -6.84
C GLN A 76 -12.93 -8.81 -5.36
N GLU A 77 -12.60 -10.04 -4.97
CA GLU A 77 -12.59 -10.46 -3.57
C GLU A 77 -11.68 -9.59 -2.71
N ASP A 78 -10.46 -9.36 -3.17
CA ASP A 78 -9.47 -8.56 -2.48
C ASP A 78 -9.91 -7.09 -2.32
N THR A 79 -10.40 -6.50 -3.40
CA THR A 79 -10.90 -5.12 -3.38
C THR A 79 -12.12 -4.99 -2.46
N GLN A 80 -13.05 -5.95 -2.47
CA GLN A 80 -14.20 -5.92 -1.58
C GLN A 80 -13.78 -5.99 -0.11
N LYS A 81 -12.82 -6.86 0.23
CA LYS A 81 -12.25 -6.92 1.60
C LYS A 81 -11.64 -5.56 2.02
N PHE A 82 -10.94 -4.88 1.12
CA PHE A 82 -10.45 -3.53 1.39
C PHE A 82 -11.59 -2.53 1.63
N LEU A 83 -12.60 -2.54 0.76
CA LEU A 83 -13.75 -1.63 0.86
C LEU A 83 -14.55 -1.83 2.15
N ASP A 84 -14.70 -3.07 2.60
CA ASP A 84 -15.46 -3.41 3.79
C ASP A 84 -14.70 -3.15 5.10
N ASN A 85 -13.39 -3.38 5.11
CA ASN A 85 -12.62 -3.41 6.36
C ASN A 85 -11.66 -2.22 6.55
N VAL A 86 -11.11 -1.65 5.48
CA VAL A 86 -10.12 -0.57 5.57
C VAL A 86 -10.73 0.78 5.18
N SER A 87 -11.46 0.83 4.08
CA SER A 87 -12.04 2.07 3.56
C SER A 87 -12.87 2.84 4.60
N PRO A 88 -13.72 2.19 5.46
CA PRO A 88 -14.46 2.90 6.51
C PRO A 88 -13.58 3.49 7.62
N LEU A 89 -12.38 2.97 7.81
CA LEU A 89 -11.44 3.46 8.84
C LEU A 89 -10.71 4.72 8.37
N ILE A 90 -10.45 4.82 7.07
CA ILE A 90 -9.70 5.94 6.47
C ILE A 90 -10.63 7.01 5.85
N GLY A 91 -11.94 6.80 5.85
CA GLY A 91 -12.91 7.70 5.22
C GLY A 91 -12.93 7.63 3.69
N GLY A 92 -12.58 6.47 3.12
CA GLY A 92 -12.53 6.23 1.69
C GLY A 92 -11.26 6.72 1.00
N THR A 93 -11.05 6.24 -0.22
CA THR A 93 -10.00 6.70 -1.13
C THR A 93 -10.34 6.29 -2.57
N ASN A 94 -9.95 7.12 -3.53
CA ASN A 94 -10.00 6.82 -4.96
C ASN A 94 -8.62 6.56 -5.56
N ILE A 95 -7.61 6.34 -4.71
CA ILE A 95 -6.22 6.08 -5.11
C ILE A 95 -5.89 4.61 -4.85
N ILE A 96 -5.34 3.93 -5.85
CA ILE A 96 -4.78 2.59 -5.70
C ILE A 96 -3.30 2.59 -6.06
N ILE A 97 -2.49 1.97 -5.21
CA ILE A 97 -1.05 1.75 -5.38
C ILE A 97 -0.83 0.26 -5.61
N PHE A 98 -0.37 -0.11 -6.79
CA PHE A 98 -0.15 -1.51 -7.12
C PHE A 98 1.05 -2.09 -6.38
N ALA A 99 0.88 -3.30 -5.88
CA ALA A 99 1.94 -4.07 -5.24
C ALA A 99 2.92 -4.65 -6.28
N PHE A 100 4.11 -5.02 -5.83
CA PHE A 100 5.17 -5.67 -6.63
C PHE A 100 5.67 -4.86 -7.83
N GLY A 101 5.35 -3.57 -7.92
CA GLY A 101 5.68 -2.78 -9.10
C GLY A 101 4.91 -3.17 -10.35
N THR A 102 3.85 -3.96 -10.21
CA THR A 102 3.01 -4.38 -11.34
C THR A 102 2.00 -3.31 -11.72
N ASP A 103 1.37 -3.51 -12.86
CA ASP A 103 0.36 -2.62 -13.40
C ASP A 103 -0.65 -3.43 -14.23
N LEU A 104 -1.75 -2.81 -14.62
CA LEU A 104 -2.74 -3.42 -15.49
C LEU A 104 -2.24 -3.58 -16.94
N THR A 105 -1.37 -2.68 -17.36
CA THR A 105 -0.66 -2.73 -18.65
C THR A 105 0.68 -1.99 -18.55
N ILE A 106 1.60 -2.27 -19.45
CA ILE A 106 2.95 -1.67 -19.41
C ILE A 106 2.93 -0.21 -19.89
N SER A 107 2.42 0.06 -21.08
CA SER A 107 2.49 1.39 -21.71
C SER A 107 1.21 1.84 -22.42
N GLU A 108 0.27 0.95 -22.58
CA GLU A 108 -0.98 1.23 -23.29
C GLU A 108 -1.98 1.97 -22.40
N ASP A 109 -3.03 2.49 -22.99
CA ASP A 109 -4.16 3.00 -22.24
C ASP A 109 -4.86 1.87 -21.47
N TYR A 110 -5.33 2.18 -20.27
CA TYR A 110 -6.07 1.20 -19.50
C TYR A 110 -7.36 0.79 -20.19
N SER A 111 -7.56 -0.51 -20.24
CA SER A 111 -8.75 -1.15 -20.80
C SER A 111 -8.92 -2.55 -20.21
N GLY A 112 -10.06 -3.18 -20.46
CA GLY A 112 -10.33 -4.54 -20.03
C GLY A 112 -10.97 -4.64 -18.65
N GLU A 113 -11.37 -5.85 -18.32
CA GLU A 113 -12.26 -6.15 -17.19
C GLU A 113 -11.73 -5.73 -15.83
N LYS A 114 -10.42 -5.86 -15.58
CA LYS A 114 -9.81 -5.44 -14.31
C LYS A 114 -9.86 -3.92 -14.13
N PHE A 115 -9.56 -3.16 -15.19
CA PHE A 115 -9.67 -1.71 -15.15
C PHE A 115 -11.11 -1.25 -14.94
N GLU A 116 -12.04 -1.76 -15.74
CA GLU A 116 -13.47 -1.43 -15.63
C GLU A 116 -14.01 -1.74 -14.23
N TYR A 117 -13.60 -2.86 -13.65
CA TYR A 117 -13.95 -3.21 -12.28
C TYR A 117 -13.38 -2.22 -11.26
N LEU A 118 -12.07 -1.95 -11.28
CA LEU A 118 -11.46 -1.00 -10.33
C LEU A 118 -12.06 0.40 -10.48
N LYS A 119 -12.37 0.80 -11.69
CA LYS A 119 -13.07 2.06 -11.98
C LYS A 119 -14.47 2.08 -11.35
N SER A 120 -15.23 0.99 -11.49
CA SER A 120 -16.55 0.84 -10.86
C SER A 120 -16.49 0.79 -9.33
N ALA A 121 -15.37 0.31 -8.76
CA ALA A 121 -15.08 0.32 -7.33
C ALA A 121 -14.66 1.70 -6.79
N GLY A 122 -14.54 2.72 -7.66
CA GLY A 122 -14.29 4.11 -7.28
C GLY A 122 -12.85 4.57 -7.38
N PHE A 123 -11.96 3.81 -8.02
CA PHE A 123 -10.57 4.23 -8.20
C PHE A 123 -10.40 5.07 -9.48
N ASP A 124 -9.77 6.24 -9.33
CA ASP A 124 -9.46 7.19 -10.39
C ASP A 124 -7.96 7.40 -10.58
N TYR A 125 -7.18 7.18 -9.51
CA TYR A 125 -5.74 7.41 -9.46
C TYR A 125 -5.01 6.08 -9.27
N TYR A 126 -4.14 5.76 -10.22
CA TYR A 126 -3.42 4.50 -10.29
C TYR A 126 -1.92 4.74 -10.21
N CYS A 127 -1.26 4.12 -9.24
CA CYS A 127 0.16 4.27 -9.02
C CYS A 127 0.87 2.93 -9.09
N ASN A 128 1.80 2.79 -10.02
CA ASN A 128 2.73 1.67 -10.01
C ASN A 128 4.12 2.08 -9.49
N VAL A 129 5.09 1.20 -9.54
CA VAL A 129 6.49 1.50 -9.26
C VAL A 129 7.32 1.20 -10.50
N ASP A 130 8.06 2.20 -10.96
CA ASP A 130 9.14 2.03 -11.90
C ASP A 130 10.45 2.50 -11.24
N SER A 131 11.44 1.62 -11.14
CA SER A 131 12.69 1.93 -10.49
C SER A 131 13.67 2.71 -11.38
N SER A 132 13.43 2.77 -12.68
CA SER A 132 14.31 3.38 -13.67
C SER A 132 13.85 4.77 -14.11
N GLN A 133 12.55 4.98 -14.18
CA GLN A 133 11.96 6.23 -14.66
C GLN A 133 10.61 6.50 -14.00
N TYR A 134 10.14 7.72 -14.16
CA TYR A 134 8.78 8.10 -13.78
C TYR A 134 8.01 8.56 -15.01
N PHE A 135 6.72 8.38 -14.97
CA PHE A 135 5.80 8.85 -16.00
C PHE A 135 4.46 9.27 -15.40
N VAL A 136 3.75 10.08 -16.16
CA VAL A 136 2.36 10.47 -15.87
C VAL A 136 1.55 10.28 -17.14
N GLN A 137 0.41 9.64 -16.99
CA GLN A 137 -0.58 9.49 -18.06
C GLN A 137 -1.93 10.02 -17.56
N ILE A 138 -2.45 11.03 -18.25
CA ILE A 138 -3.72 11.67 -17.92
C ILE A 138 -4.72 11.32 -19.02
N ARG A 139 -5.89 10.83 -18.63
CA ARG A 139 -7.03 10.55 -19.51
C ARG A 139 -8.30 11.16 -18.91
N ASP A 140 -9.36 11.19 -19.68
CA ASP A 140 -10.64 11.79 -19.24
C ASP A 140 -11.22 11.09 -18.01
N ASN A 141 -10.94 9.80 -17.84
CA ASN A 141 -11.54 8.96 -16.81
C ASN A 141 -10.53 8.37 -15.80
N TYR A 142 -9.22 8.62 -15.94
CA TYR A 142 -8.22 8.19 -14.96
C TYR A 142 -6.93 9.02 -15.03
N PHE A 143 -6.21 8.97 -13.92
CA PHE A 143 -4.83 9.41 -13.78
C PHE A 143 -3.95 8.21 -13.42
N ARG A 144 -2.83 8.05 -14.11
CA ARG A 144 -1.85 6.99 -13.86
C ARG A 144 -0.47 7.59 -13.73
N GLN A 145 0.30 7.12 -12.74
CA GLN A 145 1.69 7.53 -12.57
C GLN A 145 2.60 6.38 -12.14
N GLY A 146 3.84 6.41 -12.66
CA GLY A 146 4.94 5.62 -12.15
C GLY A 146 5.60 6.33 -10.98
N ARG A 147 5.85 5.60 -9.88
CA ARG A 147 6.58 6.09 -8.70
C ARG A 147 8.00 5.56 -8.71
N ARG A 148 8.93 6.37 -8.20
CA ARG A 148 10.31 5.96 -8.00
C ARG A 148 10.54 5.58 -6.55
N ASN A 149 11.29 4.50 -6.32
CA ASN A 149 11.72 4.12 -4.99
C ASN A 149 12.80 5.07 -4.49
N VAL A 150 12.48 5.83 -3.44
CA VAL A 150 13.41 6.70 -2.71
C VAL A 150 13.52 6.12 -1.31
N ASP A 151 14.48 5.24 -1.12
CA ASP A 151 14.69 4.48 0.11
C ASP A 151 16.18 4.34 0.45
N GLY A 152 16.47 3.91 1.67
CA GLY A 152 17.84 3.76 2.15
C GLY A 152 18.65 2.74 1.35
N TYR A 153 18.02 1.68 0.84
CA TYR A 153 18.69 0.69 0.01
C TYR A 153 19.18 1.32 -1.32
N ARG A 154 18.30 2.06 -2.01
CA ARG A 154 18.65 2.76 -3.24
C ARG A 154 19.73 3.82 -3.02
N MET A 155 19.61 4.58 -1.94
CA MET A 155 20.62 5.60 -1.60
C MET A 155 22.00 4.99 -1.33
N TYR A 156 22.05 3.79 -0.75
CA TYR A 156 23.30 3.13 -0.40
C TYR A 156 23.92 2.36 -1.57
N TYR A 157 23.14 1.50 -2.22
CA TYR A 157 23.66 0.57 -3.26
C TYR A 157 23.54 1.11 -4.69
N ASN A 158 22.56 1.97 -4.96
CA ASN A 158 22.27 2.46 -6.30
C ASN A 158 22.07 3.99 -6.35
N PRO A 159 22.96 4.82 -5.79
CA PRO A 159 22.75 6.27 -5.68
C PRO A 159 22.57 6.94 -7.05
N ASP A 160 23.22 6.43 -8.07
CA ASP A 160 23.13 6.97 -9.43
C ASP A 160 21.70 6.91 -10.01
N MET A 161 20.89 5.96 -9.57
CA MET A 161 19.49 5.85 -9.98
C MET A 161 18.61 6.98 -9.46
N LEU A 162 19.10 7.76 -8.50
CA LEU A 162 18.39 8.90 -7.90
C LEU A 162 19.02 10.25 -8.27
N SER A 163 20.08 10.24 -9.07
CA SER A 163 20.89 11.44 -9.38
C SER A 163 20.13 12.53 -10.12
N ASP A 164 19.06 12.19 -10.84
CA ASP A 164 18.16 13.12 -11.51
C ASP A 164 17.14 13.78 -10.56
N LEU A 165 16.98 13.25 -9.34
CA LEU A 165 16.07 13.78 -8.33
C LEU A 165 16.79 14.65 -7.31
N PHE A 166 17.93 14.18 -6.80
CA PHE A 166 18.72 14.87 -5.79
C PHE A 166 20.13 14.26 -5.64
N ASN A 167 21.01 15.00 -4.97
CA ASN A 167 22.32 14.47 -4.61
C ASN A 167 22.22 13.61 -3.35
N VAL A 168 22.31 12.28 -3.53
CA VAL A 168 22.20 11.33 -2.42
C VAL A 168 23.22 11.59 -1.31
N SER A 169 24.44 12.08 -1.64
CA SER A 169 25.48 12.34 -0.65
C SER A 169 25.15 13.45 0.34
N GLU A 170 24.18 14.31 0.00
CA GLU A 170 23.73 15.42 0.85
C GLU A 170 22.61 15.04 1.81
N VAL A 171 21.83 13.99 1.47
CA VAL A 171 20.64 13.60 2.24
C VAL A 171 20.79 12.25 2.96
N PHE A 172 21.69 11.38 2.49
CA PHE A 172 21.90 10.08 3.12
C PHE A 172 22.64 10.23 4.44
N ASP A 173 22.00 9.78 5.53
CA ASP A 173 22.59 9.82 6.87
C ASP A 173 23.71 8.77 7.01
N LYS A 174 24.95 9.24 6.93
CA LYS A 174 26.16 8.42 7.08
C LYS A 174 26.50 8.06 8.53
N SER A 175 25.80 8.63 9.50
CA SER A 175 25.98 8.32 10.92
C SER A 175 25.27 7.03 11.36
N ARG A 176 24.51 6.42 10.48
CA ARG A 176 23.83 5.13 10.73
C ARG A 176 24.86 4.07 11.13
N PRO A 177 24.63 3.34 12.24
CA PRO A 177 25.60 2.41 12.79
C PRO A 177 25.84 1.16 11.95
N THR A 178 24.91 0.83 11.05
CA THR A 178 25.00 -0.35 10.17
C THR A 178 24.63 0.02 8.74
N PRO A 179 25.32 -0.54 7.74
CA PRO A 179 24.91 -0.38 6.37
C PRO A 179 23.53 -1.01 6.14
N VAL A 180 22.83 -0.51 5.15
CA VAL A 180 21.56 -1.10 4.70
C VAL A 180 21.84 -2.51 4.22
N PRO A 181 21.13 -3.55 4.71
CA PRO A 181 21.34 -4.93 4.26
C PRO A 181 21.07 -5.08 2.76
N GLU A 182 21.86 -5.91 2.10
CA GLU A 182 21.53 -6.36 0.74
C GLU A 182 20.22 -7.14 0.76
N MET A 183 19.34 -6.83 -0.19
CA MET A 183 18.14 -7.65 -0.38
C MET A 183 18.54 -8.94 -1.10
N SER A 184 18.21 -10.07 -0.51
CA SER A 184 18.40 -11.41 -1.09
C SER A 184 17.39 -11.72 -2.19
#